data_ae5c8dd96fad777eb0c1f9e7cddb214b
#
_entry.id   ae5c8dd96fad777eb0c1f9e7cddb214b
#
_cell.length_a   1.000
_cell.length_b   1.000
_cell.length_c   1.000
_cell.angle_alpha   90.00
_cell.angle_beta   90.00
_cell.angle_gamma   90.00
#
_symmetry.space_group_name_H-M   'P 1'
#
loop_
_entity.id
_entity.type
_entity.pdbx_description
1 polymer ?
#
loop_
_entity_poly.entity_id
_entity_poly.type
_entity_poly.pdbx_seq_one_letter_code
_entity_poly.pdbx_strand_id
1 'polypeptide(L)'
;MEFILNPVGVVRSTRTEAADDQWDSESSQIEMLSPFGERALLGLADFSHCVVVYVFDRASWDESRMARHPRGNTDWPEVGIFAQRAKDRPNRLGVTVCEVLSVDGSTIHVGGLDAIDGTPVVDIKPWMVEFGARGEVVQPSWSSELMKDYW
;
A
#
# COMPACT_ATOMS: atom_id res chain seq x y z
N MET A 1 -18.71 -16.02 -5.65
CA MET A 1 -17.97 -16.17 -4.38
C MET A 1 -17.71 -14.78 -3.82
N GLU A 2 -18.05 -14.52 -2.58
CA GLU A 2 -17.90 -13.23 -1.94
C GLU A 2 -17.06 -13.40 -0.66
N PHE A 3 -16.15 -12.45 -0.41
CA PHE A 3 -15.34 -12.42 0.81
C PHE A 3 -15.55 -11.09 1.51
N ILE A 4 -15.68 -11.13 2.82
CA ILE A 4 -15.79 -9.94 3.67
C ILE A 4 -14.45 -9.75 4.36
N LEU A 5 -13.83 -8.57 4.17
CA LEU A 5 -12.63 -8.15 4.88
C LEU A 5 -13.01 -7.12 5.94
N ASN A 6 -12.51 -7.31 7.15
CA ASN A 6 -12.70 -6.35 8.23
C ASN A 6 -11.38 -5.63 8.49
N PRO A 7 -11.39 -4.30 8.69
CA PRO A 7 -10.17 -3.57 9.01
C PRO A 7 -9.62 -4.01 10.37
N VAL A 8 -8.29 -4.15 10.44
CA VAL A 8 -7.54 -4.46 11.66
C VAL A 8 -6.85 -3.23 12.22
N GLY A 9 -6.73 -2.18 11.42
CA GLY A 9 -6.10 -0.92 11.78
C GLY A 9 -6.55 0.23 10.88
N VAL A 10 -6.12 1.43 11.23
CA VAL A 10 -6.39 2.67 10.48
C VAL A 10 -5.11 3.46 10.37
N VAL A 11 -4.83 3.98 9.18
CA VAL A 11 -3.69 4.87 8.93
C VAL A 11 -3.97 6.26 9.52
N ARG A 12 -2.98 6.80 10.24
CA ARG A 12 -2.94 8.21 10.64
C ARG A 12 -1.75 8.87 9.97
N SER A 13 -2.02 9.86 9.17
CA SER A 13 -1.04 10.57 8.36
C SER A 13 -1.36 12.05 8.29
N THR A 14 -0.33 12.86 8.05
CA THR A 14 -0.52 14.28 7.72
C THR A 14 -1.03 14.47 6.29
N ARG A 15 -0.86 13.47 5.43
CA ARG A 15 -1.35 13.50 4.05
C ARG A 15 -2.81 13.05 4.00
N THR A 16 -3.69 14.00 3.68
CA THR A 16 -5.15 13.79 3.65
C THR A 16 -5.71 13.66 2.25
N GLU A 17 -4.98 14.12 1.24
CA GLU A 17 -5.39 14.09 -0.16
C GLU A 17 -4.60 13.06 -0.96
N ALA A 18 -5.28 12.39 -1.89
CA ALA A 18 -4.64 11.45 -2.79
C ALA A 18 -3.68 12.20 -3.73
N ALA A 19 -2.40 11.87 -3.60
CA ALA A 19 -1.33 12.37 -4.47
C ALA A 19 -0.54 11.18 -5.00
N ASP A 20 0.09 11.35 -6.16
CA ASP A 20 0.75 10.22 -6.82
C ASP A 20 2.19 10.00 -6.34
N ASP A 21 2.89 11.04 -5.89
CA ASP A 21 4.34 11.03 -5.71
C ASP A 21 4.81 11.51 -4.34
N GLN A 22 6.11 11.37 -4.06
CA GLN A 22 6.80 11.88 -2.87
C GLN A 22 6.39 11.19 -1.56
N TRP A 23 6.25 9.89 -1.59
CA TRP A 23 5.80 9.11 -0.42
C TRP A 23 6.92 8.78 0.57
N ASP A 24 8.17 8.76 0.15
CA ASP A 24 9.30 8.42 1.02
C ASP A 24 9.53 9.45 2.14
N SER A 25 9.09 10.69 1.93
CA SER A 25 9.13 11.75 2.94
C SER A 25 8.03 11.60 4.02
N GLU A 26 7.05 10.73 3.81
CA GLU A 26 5.94 10.54 4.74
C GLU A 26 6.29 9.52 5.83
N SER A 27 6.03 9.90 7.07
CA SER A 27 5.93 8.98 8.18
C SER A 27 4.48 8.93 8.64
N SER A 28 3.98 7.74 8.89
CA SER A 28 2.59 7.50 9.26
C SER A 28 2.52 6.62 10.49
N GLN A 29 1.36 6.58 11.10
CA GLN A 29 1.04 5.65 12.16
C GLN A 29 -0.05 4.71 11.68
N ILE A 30 -0.01 3.47 12.13
CA ILE A 30 -1.11 2.52 11.98
C ILE A 30 -1.62 2.25 13.39
N GLU A 31 -2.82 2.73 13.68
CA GLU A 31 -3.51 2.46 14.93
C GLU A 31 -4.29 1.17 14.79
N MET A 32 -3.96 0.18 15.62
CA MET A 32 -4.66 -1.10 15.60
C MET A 32 -6.04 -0.96 16.24
N LEU A 33 -7.04 -1.58 15.61
CA LEU A 33 -8.41 -1.62 16.11
C LEU A 33 -8.58 -2.78 17.09
N SER A 34 -9.45 -2.60 18.09
CA SER A 34 -9.82 -3.67 19.00
C SER A 34 -10.44 -4.87 18.24
N PRO A 35 -10.10 -6.13 18.55
CA PRO A 35 -9.28 -6.57 19.68
C PRO A 35 -7.77 -6.66 19.42
N PHE A 36 -7.29 -6.19 18.26
CA PHE A 36 -5.90 -6.28 17.84
C PHE A 36 -5.06 -5.21 18.52
N GLY A 37 -4.47 -5.53 19.65
CA GLY A 37 -3.63 -4.61 20.39
C GLY A 37 -2.16 -5.02 20.37
N GLU A 38 -1.44 -4.65 21.41
CA GLU A 38 -0.02 -4.91 21.59
C GLU A 38 0.37 -6.38 21.38
N ARG A 39 -0.49 -7.32 21.79
CA ARG A 39 -0.21 -8.75 21.61
C ARG A 39 -0.14 -9.18 20.14
N ALA A 40 -0.93 -8.58 19.28
CA ALA A 40 -0.90 -8.86 17.84
C ALA A 40 0.37 -8.33 17.17
N LEU A 41 1.02 -7.33 17.77
CA LEU A 41 2.23 -6.69 17.28
C LEU A 41 3.51 -7.25 17.89
N LEU A 42 3.40 -8.22 18.81
CA LEU A 42 4.54 -8.78 19.51
C LEU A 42 5.56 -9.38 18.54
N GLY A 43 6.80 -8.89 18.60
CA GLY A 43 7.88 -9.32 17.72
C GLY A 43 8.00 -8.57 16.40
N LEU A 44 7.03 -7.73 16.03
CA LEU A 44 7.11 -6.96 14.76
C LEU A 44 8.29 -5.97 14.76
N ALA A 45 8.64 -5.40 15.90
CA ALA A 45 9.76 -4.47 16.02
C ALA A 45 11.13 -5.10 15.74
N ASP A 46 11.24 -6.43 15.70
CA ASP A 46 12.47 -7.13 15.32
C ASP A 46 12.69 -7.14 13.79
N PHE A 47 11.67 -6.75 13.01
CA PHE A 47 11.76 -6.61 11.57
C PHE A 47 11.95 -5.15 11.18
N SER A 48 12.86 -4.90 10.25
CA SER A 48 13.08 -3.54 9.73
C SER A 48 11.92 -3.04 8.85
N HIS A 49 11.16 -3.98 8.25
CA HIS A 49 10.08 -3.66 7.32
C HIS A 49 8.86 -4.55 7.56
N CYS A 50 7.71 -4.04 7.18
CA CYS A 50 6.47 -4.81 7.15
C CYS A 50 5.74 -4.58 5.81
N VAL A 51 4.88 -5.52 5.47
CA VAL A 51 3.94 -5.41 4.36
C VAL A 51 2.61 -4.95 4.92
N VAL A 52 2.09 -3.84 4.42
CA VAL A 52 0.77 -3.31 4.78
C VAL A 52 -0.18 -3.54 3.64
N VAL A 53 -1.29 -4.21 3.91
CA VAL A 53 -2.40 -4.39 2.97
C VAL A 53 -3.56 -3.52 3.42
N TYR A 54 -4.03 -2.66 2.53
CA TYR A 54 -5.03 -1.63 2.86
C TYR A 54 -6.06 -1.47 1.74
N VAL A 55 -7.14 -0.78 2.03
CA VAL A 55 -8.22 -0.55 1.07
C VAL A 55 -8.21 0.91 0.63
N PHE A 56 -8.21 1.13 -0.67
CA PHE A 56 -8.49 2.45 -1.25
C PHE A 56 -9.99 2.77 -1.11
N ASP A 57 -10.42 3.10 0.10
CA ASP A 57 -11.84 3.26 0.45
C ASP A 57 -12.53 4.40 -0.29
N ARG A 58 -11.76 5.42 -0.71
CA ARG A 58 -12.25 6.55 -1.52
C ARG A 58 -12.14 6.31 -3.03
N ALA A 59 -11.60 5.18 -3.46
CA ALA A 59 -11.50 4.83 -4.87
C ALA A 59 -12.79 4.16 -5.36
N SER A 60 -12.95 4.11 -6.68
CA SER A 60 -14.05 3.41 -7.33
C SER A 60 -13.53 2.45 -8.39
N TRP A 61 -14.30 1.42 -8.67
CA TRP A 61 -14.05 0.51 -9.77
C TRP A 61 -15.18 0.58 -10.79
N ASP A 62 -14.82 0.63 -12.05
CA ASP A 62 -15.74 0.60 -13.18
C ASP A 62 -15.16 -0.36 -14.24
N GLU A 63 -15.93 -1.35 -14.64
CA GLU A 63 -15.55 -2.37 -15.61
C GLU A 63 -15.18 -1.79 -16.99
N SER A 64 -15.71 -0.63 -17.35
CA SER A 64 -15.32 0.08 -18.59
C SER A 64 -13.85 0.52 -18.59
N ARG A 65 -13.21 0.53 -17.43
CA ARG A 65 -11.81 0.92 -17.23
C ARG A 65 -10.86 -0.27 -17.11
N MET A 66 -11.22 -1.40 -17.72
CA MET A 66 -10.45 -2.65 -17.67
C MET A 66 -9.02 -2.49 -18.19
N ALA A 67 -8.82 -1.64 -19.19
CA ALA A 67 -7.51 -1.24 -19.70
C ALA A 67 -7.46 0.26 -19.91
N ARG A 68 -6.31 0.88 -19.68
CA ARG A 68 -6.11 2.32 -19.84
C ARG A 68 -4.64 2.68 -19.89
N HIS A 69 -4.34 3.89 -20.32
CA HIS A 69 -3.00 4.47 -20.19
C HIS A 69 -2.71 4.80 -18.72
N PRO A 70 -1.58 4.35 -18.15
CA PRO A 70 -1.22 4.70 -16.78
C PRO A 70 -1.19 6.22 -16.57
N ARG A 71 -1.84 6.72 -15.51
CA ARG A 71 -2.01 8.16 -15.22
C ARG A 71 -2.62 8.97 -16.38
N GLY A 72 -3.30 8.32 -17.33
CA GLY A 72 -3.83 8.99 -18.53
C GLY A 72 -2.77 9.47 -19.52
N ASN A 73 -1.51 9.08 -19.34
CA ASN A 73 -0.42 9.48 -20.21
C ASN A 73 -0.41 8.63 -21.49
N THR A 74 -0.77 9.25 -22.62
CA THR A 74 -0.86 8.60 -23.92
C THR A 74 0.49 8.28 -24.56
N ASP A 75 1.59 8.78 -24.00
CA ASP A 75 2.95 8.42 -24.42
C ASP A 75 3.34 7.02 -23.92
N TRP A 76 2.63 6.52 -22.91
CA TRP A 76 2.78 5.15 -22.41
C TRP A 76 1.71 4.24 -23.02
N PRO A 77 1.97 2.94 -23.12
CA PRO A 77 1.02 2.02 -23.74
C PRO A 77 -0.27 1.90 -22.90
N GLU A 78 -1.37 1.58 -23.56
CA GLU A 78 -2.57 1.11 -22.89
C GLU A 78 -2.32 -0.29 -22.34
N VAL A 79 -2.54 -0.49 -21.05
CA VAL A 79 -2.33 -1.77 -20.37
C VAL A 79 -3.51 -2.11 -19.47
N GLY A 80 -3.73 -3.39 -19.25
CA GLY A 80 -4.79 -3.88 -18.37
C GLY A 80 -4.58 -3.45 -16.91
N ILE A 81 -5.66 -3.43 -16.15
CA ILE A 81 -5.64 -2.99 -14.74
C ILE A 81 -4.70 -3.85 -13.88
N PHE A 82 -4.51 -5.13 -14.20
CA PHE A 82 -3.60 -6.00 -13.46
C PHE A 82 -2.13 -5.82 -13.84
N ALA A 83 -1.83 -5.06 -14.89
CA ALA A 83 -0.50 -4.57 -15.20
C ALA A 83 -0.23 -3.16 -14.65
N GLN A 84 -1.09 -2.66 -13.79
CA GLN A 84 -1.00 -1.36 -13.12
C GLN A 84 -1.18 -1.52 -11.61
N ARG A 85 -0.64 -0.56 -10.85
CA ARG A 85 -0.83 -0.46 -9.40
C ARG A 85 -1.81 0.65 -9.01
N ALA A 86 -2.68 1.06 -9.93
CA ALA A 86 -3.65 2.13 -9.72
C ALA A 86 -4.69 1.78 -8.63
N LYS A 87 -5.14 2.80 -7.91
CA LYS A 87 -6.12 2.67 -6.82
C LYS A 87 -7.53 2.28 -7.28
N ASP A 88 -7.95 2.76 -8.46
CA ASP A 88 -9.25 2.45 -9.06
C ASP A 88 -9.16 1.10 -9.77
N ARG A 89 -9.35 0.05 -9.00
CA ARG A 89 -9.16 -1.35 -9.40
C ARG A 89 -10.16 -2.29 -8.73
N PRO A 90 -10.34 -3.53 -9.25
CA PRO A 90 -11.14 -4.53 -8.56
C PRO A 90 -10.66 -4.74 -7.12
N ASN A 91 -11.60 -4.87 -6.20
CA ASN A 91 -11.38 -4.99 -4.75
C ASN A 91 -10.65 -3.82 -4.08
N ARG A 92 -10.08 -2.89 -4.83
CA ARG A 92 -9.45 -1.65 -4.35
C ARG A 92 -8.38 -1.89 -3.27
N LEU A 93 -7.59 -2.96 -3.40
CA LEU A 93 -6.54 -3.28 -2.44
C LEU A 93 -5.21 -2.63 -2.84
N GLY A 94 -4.57 -2.01 -1.86
CA GLY A 94 -3.18 -1.55 -1.91
C GLY A 94 -2.29 -2.46 -1.09
N VAL A 95 -1.04 -2.60 -1.52
CA VAL A 95 -0.01 -3.39 -0.83
C VAL A 95 1.30 -2.62 -0.91
N THR A 96 1.91 -2.33 0.24
CA THR A 96 3.17 -1.59 0.30
C THR A 96 4.10 -2.18 1.34
N VAL A 97 5.36 -2.27 1.00
CA VAL A 97 6.43 -2.58 1.95
C VAL A 97 6.88 -1.27 2.59
N CYS A 98 6.75 -1.18 3.91
CA CYS A 98 7.08 0.01 4.69
C CYS A 98 8.22 -0.26 5.65
N GLU A 99 9.00 0.76 5.99
CA GLU A 99 9.94 0.69 7.09
C GLU A 99 9.18 0.70 8.43
N VAL A 100 9.57 -0.17 9.35
CA VAL A 100 9.07 -0.15 10.73
C VAL A 100 9.98 0.77 11.53
N LEU A 101 9.48 1.95 11.88
CA LEU A 101 10.25 2.93 12.66
C LEU A 101 10.20 2.62 14.15
N SER A 102 9.03 2.29 14.66
CA SER A 102 8.83 1.82 16.04
C SER A 102 7.46 1.14 16.20
N VAL A 103 7.31 0.41 17.29
CA VAL A 103 6.03 -0.16 17.74
C VAL A 103 5.80 0.28 19.17
N ASP A 104 4.73 1.03 19.41
CA ASP A 104 4.37 1.58 20.71
C ASP A 104 2.96 1.14 21.10
N GLY A 105 2.86 0.18 22.01
CA GLY A 105 1.56 -0.37 22.41
C GLY A 105 0.82 -0.96 21.22
N SER A 106 -0.32 -0.39 20.88
CA SER A 106 -1.16 -0.81 19.73
C SER A 106 -0.94 0.03 18.48
N THR A 107 0.16 0.78 18.39
CA THR A 107 0.47 1.67 17.28
C THR A 107 1.80 1.29 16.63
N ILE A 108 1.82 1.22 15.31
CA ILE A 108 3.04 1.04 14.52
C ILE A 108 3.37 2.37 13.85
N HIS A 109 4.60 2.85 14.02
CA HIS A 109 5.14 3.98 13.27
C HIS A 109 5.88 3.45 12.04
N VAL A 110 5.47 3.88 10.85
CA VAL A 110 6.02 3.40 9.58
C VAL A 110 6.49 4.55 8.70
N GLY A 111 7.50 4.29 7.89
CA GLY A 111 7.97 5.18 6.83
C GLY A 111 7.64 4.63 5.45
N GLY A 112 7.34 5.52 4.49
CA GLY A 112 7.10 5.13 3.10
C GLY A 112 5.79 4.39 2.85
N LEU A 113 4.75 4.64 3.63
CA LEU A 113 3.41 4.09 3.37
C LEU A 113 2.62 5.04 2.47
N ASP A 114 2.27 4.60 1.28
CA ASP A 114 1.53 5.37 0.27
C ASP A 114 0.00 5.29 0.48
N ALA A 115 -0.42 5.61 1.70
CA ALA A 115 -1.82 5.66 2.09
C ALA A 115 -2.11 6.96 2.84
N ILE A 116 -3.25 7.59 2.52
CA ILE A 116 -3.69 8.83 3.16
C ILE A 116 -4.31 8.58 4.53
N ASP A 117 -4.46 9.65 5.29
CA ASP A 117 -5.12 9.60 6.60
C ASP A 117 -6.50 8.95 6.53
N GLY A 118 -6.81 8.08 7.50
CA GLY A 118 -8.08 7.37 7.59
C GLY A 118 -8.17 6.09 6.76
N THR A 119 -7.16 5.74 5.98
CA THR A 119 -7.16 4.52 5.15
C THR A 119 -7.30 3.26 6.01
N PRO A 120 -8.28 2.39 5.73
CA PRO A 120 -8.42 1.12 6.45
C PRO A 120 -7.31 0.13 6.11
N VAL A 121 -6.69 -0.45 7.12
CA VAL A 121 -5.69 -1.53 6.99
C VAL A 121 -6.38 -2.86 7.26
N VAL A 122 -6.20 -3.83 6.37
CA VAL A 122 -6.85 -5.14 6.46
C VAL A 122 -5.90 -6.27 6.81
N ASP A 123 -4.58 -6.09 6.63
CA ASP A 123 -3.58 -7.06 7.05
C ASP A 123 -2.21 -6.40 7.20
N ILE A 124 -1.38 -6.94 8.08
CA ILE A 124 0.01 -6.56 8.26
C ILE A 124 0.83 -7.84 8.36
N LYS A 125 1.93 -7.91 7.63
CA LYS A 125 2.88 -9.02 7.68
C LYS A 125 4.29 -8.50 7.87
N PRO A 126 5.18 -9.22 8.55
CA PRO A 126 6.59 -8.86 8.52
C PRO A 126 7.13 -9.02 7.09
N TRP A 127 8.03 -8.15 6.69
CA TRP A 127 8.78 -8.38 5.46
C TRP A 127 9.91 -9.36 5.73
N MET A 128 9.95 -10.41 4.93
CA MET A 128 11.04 -11.39 4.93
C MET A 128 11.64 -11.42 3.53
N VAL A 129 12.97 -11.44 3.43
CA VAL A 129 13.67 -11.40 2.13
C VAL A 129 13.27 -12.56 1.22
N GLU A 130 12.88 -13.70 1.79
CA GLU A 130 12.44 -14.90 1.08
C GLU A 130 11.11 -14.71 0.32
N PHE A 131 10.33 -13.68 0.67
CA PHE A 131 9.09 -13.31 -0.04
C PHE A 131 9.29 -12.22 -1.07
N GLY A 132 10.51 -11.73 -1.26
CA GLY A 132 10.85 -10.88 -2.38
C GLY A 132 10.86 -11.66 -3.71
N ALA A 133 10.90 -10.93 -4.82
CA ALA A 133 11.02 -11.55 -6.13
C ALA A 133 12.30 -12.40 -6.21
N ARG A 134 12.15 -13.64 -6.65
CA ARG A 134 13.25 -14.57 -6.85
C ARG A 134 13.68 -14.56 -8.32
N GLY A 135 14.99 -14.58 -8.56
CA GLY A 135 15.55 -14.46 -9.88
C GLY A 135 15.68 -13.02 -10.37
N GLU A 136 15.91 -12.84 -11.64
CA GLU A 136 16.04 -11.52 -12.27
C GLU A 136 14.68 -10.82 -12.36
N VAL A 137 14.62 -9.56 -11.93
CA VAL A 137 13.42 -8.73 -12.03
C VAL A 137 13.46 -7.90 -13.30
N VAL A 138 12.43 -8.02 -14.12
CA VAL A 138 12.28 -7.28 -15.38
C VAL A 138 10.96 -6.52 -15.33
N GLN A 139 11.01 -5.26 -15.75
CA GLN A 139 9.82 -4.42 -15.88
C GLN A 139 9.93 -3.51 -17.12
N PRO A 140 8.81 -3.09 -17.72
CA PRO A 140 8.86 -2.22 -18.89
C PRO A 140 9.33 -0.81 -18.52
N SER A 141 10.00 -0.14 -19.45
CA SER A 141 10.59 1.20 -19.23
C SER A 141 9.59 2.24 -18.74
N TRP A 142 8.35 2.21 -19.25
CA TRP A 142 7.31 3.15 -18.83
C TRP A 142 7.02 3.08 -17.33
N SER A 143 7.12 1.90 -16.73
CA SER A 143 6.88 1.74 -15.28
C SER A 143 7.97 2.40 -14.44
N SER A 144 9.21 2.36 -14.91
CA SER A 144 10.33 3.07 -14.26
C SER A 144 10.20 4.59 -14.41
N GLU A 145 9.74 5.06 -15.55
CA GLU A 145 9.45 6.48 -15.77
C GLU A 145 8.32 6.97 -14.83
N LEU A 146 7.23 6.19 -14.74
CA LEU A 146 6.11 6.49 -13.85
C LEU A 146 6.54 6.60 -12.39
N MET A 147 7.44 5.73 -11.95
CA MET A 147 7.89 5.65 -10.55
C MET A 147 9.00 6.63 -10.19
N LYS A 148 9.50 7.40 -11.14
CA LYS A 148 10.70 8.26 -10.97
C LYS A 148 10.67 9.17 -9.74
N ASP A 149 9.51 9.75 -9.43
CA ASP A 149 9.33 10.69 -8.32
C ASP A 149 8.38 10.16 -7.24
N TYR A 150 8.06 8.86 -7.28
CA TYR A 150 7.03 8.25 -6.43
C TYR A 150 7.46 8.16 -4.95
N TRP A 151 8.70 7.73 -4.71
CA TRP A 151 9.32 7.61 -3.37
C TRP A 151 10.11 8.85 -2.97
#